data_b7c0787115be9c8ab7a7ab8bb20f4a5c
#
_entry.id   b7c0787115be9c8ab7a7ab8bb20f4a5c
#
_cell.length_a   1.000
_cell.length_b   1.000
_cell.length_c   1.000
_cell.angle_alpha   90.00
_cell.angle_beta   90.00
_cell.angle_gamma   90.00
#
_symmetry.space_group_name_H-M   'P 1'
#
loop_
_entity.id
_entity.type
_entity.pdbx_description
1 polymer ?
#
loop_
_entity_poly.entity_id
_entity_poly.type
_entity_poly.pdbx_seq_one_letter_code
_entity_poly.pdbx_strand_id
1 'polypeptide(L)'
;RKKAFDNIKKFGIDALVVIGGNGSLAGAQLLASEYDIPVIGLPGTIDNDLYGTDSTIGYDTALNTIVECVDKIRDTATSHDRIFFVEVMGRDAGFLAQNSAIAAGAEAAIIPEDNTDIDQLATFIGRGIRKSKNSSIVLVSEKDGGAMHYAERVRKEYPEFDVRV
;
A
#
# COMPACT_ATOMS: atom_id res chain seq x y z
N ARG A 1 19.82 -18.37 -13.48
CA ARG A 1 19.52 -17.77 -14.79
C ARG A 1 19.84 -18.75 -15.93
N LYS A 2 21.04 -19.42 -15.94
CA LYS A 2 21.43 -20.39 -16.98
C LYS A 2 20.35 -21.46 -17.23
N LYS A 3 19.85 -22.11 -16.18
CA LYS A 3 18.79 -23.13 -16.31
C LYS A 3 17.50 -22.57 -16.93
N ALA A 4 17.15 -21.30 -16.65
CA ALA A 4 16.02 -20.66 -17.27
C ALA A 4 16.24 -20.46 -18.76
N PHE A 5 17.42 -19.96 -19.14
CA PHE A 5 17.78 -19.78 -20.53
C PHE A 5 17.82 -21.11 -21.31
N ASP A 6 18.39 -22.16 -20.75
CA ASP A 6 18.42 -23.50 -21.36
C ASP A 6 16.99 -24.01 -21.64
N ASN A 7 16.06 -23.77 -20.72
CA ASN A 7 14.64 -24.12 -20.92
C ASN A 7 13.98 -23.27 -22.01
N ILE A 8 14.23 -21.97 -22.04
CA ILE A 8 13.74 -21.06 -23.09
C ILE A 8 14.17 -21.57 -24.47
N LYS A 9 15.44 -21.89 -24.64
CA LYS A 9 15.96 -22.46 -25.87
C LYS A 9 15.35 -23.82 -26.21
N LYS A 10 15.20 -24.70 -25.22
CA LYS A 10 14.58 -26.02 -25.40
C LYS A 10 13.14 -25.94 -25.92
N PHE A 11 12.39 -24.93 -25.49
CA PHE A 11 11.01 -24.70 -25.92
C PHE A 11 10.88 -23.84 -27.18
N GLY A 12 11.99 -23.41 -27.80
CA GLY A 12 11.98 -22.60 -29.02
C GLY A 12 11.37 -21.22 -28.83
N ILE A 13 11.57 -20.63 -27.65
CA ILE A 13 11.05 -19.29 -27.31
C ILE A 13 12.08 -18.26 -27.76
N ASP A 14 11.67 -17.31 -28.59
CA ASP A 14 12.53 -16.29 -29.19
C ASP A 14 12.57 -14.98 -28.38
N ALA A 15 11.52 -14.67 -27.64
CA ALA A 15 11.40 -13.45 -26.82
C ALA A 15 10.51 -13.69 -25.61
N LEU A 16 10.62 -12.81 -24.59
CA LEU A 16 9.82 -12.88 -23.37
C LEU A 16 9.04 -11.59 -23.16
N VAL A 17 7.82 -11.72 -22.69
CA VAL A 17 7.07 -10.63 -22.05
C VAL A 17 6.99 -10.95 -20.55
N VAL A 18 7.47 -10.03 -19.74
CA VAL A 18 7.50 -10.19 -18.27
C VAL A 18 6.58 -9.15 -17.64
N ILE A 19 5.52 -9.62 -17.01
CA ILE A 19 4.54 -8.78 -16.30
C ILE A 19 4.81 -8.90 -14.81
N GLY A 20 5.17 -7.78 -14.16
CA GLY A 20 5.49 -7.84 -12.73
C GLY A 20 6.06 -6.53 -12.18
N GLY A 21 6.54 -6.60 -10.96
CA GLY A 21 7.18 -5.48 -10.25
C GLY A 21 8.70 -5.46 -10.38
N ASN A 22 9.36 -4.64 -9.55
CA ASN A 22 10.81 -4.39 -9.56
C ASN A 22 11.66 -5.66 -9.64
N GLY A 23 11.38 -6.67 -8.83
CA GLY A 23 12.16 -7.91 -8.81
C GLY A 23 12.06 -8.70 -10.12
N SER A 24 10.85 -8.81 -10.69
CA SER A 24 10.62 -9.51 -11.96
C SER A 24 11.30 -8.80 -13.13
N LEU A 25 11.18 -7.47 -13.18
CA LEU A 25 11.76 -6.67 -14.24
C LEU A 25 13.30 -6.64 -14.16
N ALA A 26 13.88 -6.55 -12.96
CA ALA A 26 15.32 -6.67 -12.76
C ALA A 26 15.84 -8.06 -13.16
N GLY A 27 15.13 -9.12 -12.81
CA GLY A 27 15.46 -10.49 -13.23
C GLY A 27 15.42 -10.66 -14.74
N ALA A 28 14.42 -10.07 -15.38
CA ALA A 28 14.24 -10.06 -16.84
C ALA A 28 15.39 -9.31 -17.55
N GLN A 29 15.76 -8.13 -17.02
CA GLN A 29 16.87 -7.34 -17.55
C GLN A 29 18.20 -8.10 -17.48
N LEU A 30 18.48 -8.76 -16.34
CA LEU A 30 19.67 -9.59 -16.19
C LEU A 30 19.69 -10.76 -17.16
N LEU A 31 18.54 -11.41 -17.37
CA LEU A 31 18.43 -12.51 -18.32
C LEU A 31 18.69 -12.03 -19.76
N ALA A 32 18.10 -10.90 -20.14
CA ALA A 32 18.29 -10.28 -21.45
C ALA A 32 19.77 -9.93 -21.69
N SER A 33 20.43 -9.29 -20.73
CA SER A 33 21.81 -8.85 -20.87
C SER A 33 22.83 -9.99 -20.87
N GLU A 34 22.58 -11.09 -20.13
CA GLU A 34 23.50 -12.24 -20.06
C GLU A 34 23.39 -13.19 -21.26
N TYR A 35 22.22 -13.28 -21.88
CA TYR A 35 21.94 -14.32 -22.89
C TYR A 35 21.40 -13.79 -24.21
N ASP A 36 21.40 -12.47 -24.38
CA ASP A 36 20.95 -11.80 -25.62
C ASP A 36 19.55 -12.27 -26.06
N ILE A 37 18.62 -12.36 -25.11
CA ILE A 37 17.23 -12.69 -25.37
C ILE A 37 16.37 -11.41 -25.31
N PRO A 38 15.55 -11.11 -26.34
CA PRO A 38 14.65 -9.97 -26.30
C PRO A 38 13.64 -10.09 -25.15
N VAL A 39 13.50 -9.03 -24.33
CA VAL A 39 12.54 -8.99 -23.24
C VAL A 39 11.77 -7.66 -23.25
N ILE A 40 10.46 -7.74 -23.09
CA ILE A 40 9.58 -6.60 -22.85
C ILE A 40 9.03 -6.72 -21.44
N GLY A 41 9.23 -5.67 -20.62
CA GLY A 41 8.68 -5.55 -19.26
C GLY A 41 7.36 -4.78 -19.24
N LEU A 42 6.35 -5.30 -18.53
CA LEU A 42 5.10 -4.60 -18.25
C LEU A 42 4.95 -4.39 -16.75
N PRO A 43 4.59 -3.16 -16.28
CA PRO A 43 4.54 -2.80 -14.87
C PRO A 43 3.29 -3.38 -14.20
N GLY A 44 3.33 -4.65 -13.78
CA GLY A 44 2.18 -5.41 -13.25
C GLY A 44 1.92 -5.25 -11.74
N THR A 45 2.78 -4.53 -10.99
CA THR A 45 2.65 -4.33 -9.53
C THR A 45 1.44 -3.47 -9.15
N ILE A 46 1.06 -3.53 -7.86
CA ILE A 46 0.05 -2.65 -7.24
C ILE A 46 0.67 -1.41 -6.59
N ASP A 47 1.98 -1.41 -6.31
CA ASP A 47 2.65 -0.42 -5.45
C ASP A 47 2.80 0.96 -6.11
N ASN A 48 2.73 1.02 -7.43
CA ASN A 48 2.93 2.22 -8.25
C ASN A 48 4.30 2.89 -8.04
N ASP A 49 5.32 2.11 -7.70
CA ASP A 49 6.67 2.53 -7.32
C ASP A 49 7.72 2.38 -8.44
N LEU A 50 7.29 2.08 -9.66
CA LEU A 50 8.18 1.86 -10.81
C LEU A 50 8.50 3.18 -11.52
N TYR A 51 9.80 3.51 -11.61
CA TYR A 51 10.26 4.67 -12.38
C TYR A 51 9.95 4.50 -13.87
N GLY A 52 9.45 5.58 -14.48
CA GLY A 52 9.18 5.61 -15.93
C GLY A 52 7.78 5.16 -16.34
N THR A 53 6.87 4.96 -15.39
CA THR A 53 5.44 4.76 -15.65
C THR A 53 4.60 5.67 -14.78
N ASP A 54 3.50 6.20 -15.31
CA ASP A 54 2.56 7.03 -14.56
C ASP A 54 1.66 6.18 -13.65
N SER A 55 1.30 4.99 -14.11
CA SER A 55 0.48 4.07 -13.36
C SER A 55 0.86 2.62 -13.67
N THR A 56 0.98 1.81 -12.62
CA THR A 56 1.16 0.37 -12.74
C THR A 56 -0.20 -0.33 -12.92
N ILE A 57 -0.21 -1.49 -13.60
CA ILE A 57 -1.43 -2.18 -14.03
C ILE A 57 -2.33 -2.54 -12.85
N GLY A 58 -1.75 -2.97 -11.73
CA GLY A 58 -2.52 -3.42 -10.57
C GLY A 58 -2.96 -2.30 -9.62
N TYR A 59 -2.44 -1.08 -9.78
CA TYR A 59 -2.62 0.01 -8.82
C TYR A 59 -4.09 0.42 -8.64
N ASP A 60 -4.79 0.71 -9.72
CA ASP A 60 -6.19 1.16 -9.66
C ASP A 60 -7.11 0.08 -9.06
N THR A 61 -6.90 -1.19 -9.41
CA THR A 61 -7.65 -2.30 -8.81
C THR A 61 -7.41 -2.40 -7.31
N ALA A 62 -6.17 -2.27 -6.85
CA ALA A 62 -5.84 -2.29 -5.43
C ALA A 62 -6.47 -1.09 -4.70
N LEU A 63 -6.42 0.10 -5.29
CA LEU A 63 -7.05 1.30 -4.74
C LEU A 63 -8.55 1.11 -4.53
N ASN A 64 -9.27 0.62 -5.55
CA ASN A 64 -10.70 0.36 -5.45
C ASN A 64 -11.03 -0.69 -4.38
N THR A 65 -10.22 -1.74 -4.27
CA THR A 65 -10.37 -2.77 -3.23
C THR A 65 -10.22 -2.17 -1.83
N ILE A 66 -9.23 -1.30 -1.62
CA ILE A 66 -9.02 -0.63 -0.33
C ILE A 66 -10.23 0.25 0.01
N VAL A 67 -10.70 1.07 -0.94
CA VAL A 67 -11.87 1.95 -0.73
C VAL A 67 -13.09 1.14 -0.34
N GLU A 68 -13.39 0.04 -1.06
CA GLU A 68 -14.50 -0.85 -0.72
C GLU A 68 -14.39 -1.45 0.69
N CYS A 69 -13.18 -1.87 1.09
CA CYS A 69 -12.94 -2.39 2.43
C CYS A 69 -13.12 -1.33 3.51
N VAL A 70 -12.61 -0.11 3.27
CA VAL A 70 -12.75 1.02 4.21
C VAL A 70 -14.20 1.41 4.40
N ASP A 71 -15.01 1.41 3.34
CA ASP A 71 -16.45 1.69 3.44
C ASP A 71 -17.17 0.66 4.31
N LYS A 72 -16.85 -0.62 4.16
CA LYS A 72 -17.40 -1.70 5.03
C LYS A 72 -16.96 -1.53 6.50
N ILE A 73 -15.72 -1.13 6.74
CA ILE A 73 -15.23 -0.83 8.09
C ILE A 73 -15.99 0.37 8.67
N ARG A 74 -16.21 1.40 7.88
CA ARG A 74 -16.93 2.61 8.29
C ARG A 74 -18.36 2.32 8.71
N ASP A 75 -19.08 1.48 7.96
CA ASP A 75 -20.43 1.06 8.33
C ASP A 75 -20.49 0.37 9.70
N THR A 76 -19.46 -0.42 10.00
CA THR A 76 -19.32 -1.08 11.30
C THR A 76 -18.88 -0.12 12.41
N ALA A 77 -18.04 0.86 12.07
CA ALA A 77 -17.44 1.79 13.02
C ALA A 77 -18.44 2.82 13.59
N THR A 78 -19.49 3.16 12.84
CA THR A 78 -20.45 4.21 13.20
C THR A 78 -21.26 3.93 14.48
N SER A 79 -21.24 2.72 15.00
CA SER A 79 -21.99 2.33 16.21
C SER A 79 -21.22 2.57 17.53
N HIS A 80 -19.94 2.94 17.51
CA HIS A 80 -19.11 3.13 18.72
C HIS A 80 -17.97 4.11 18.38
N ASP A 81 -17.55 4.94 19.34
CA ASP A 81 -16.42 5.89 19.23
C ASP A 81 -15.08 5.14 19.06
N ARG A 82 -14.84 4.56 17.87
CA ARG A 82 -13.69 3.74 17.58
C ARG A 82 -12.73 4.40 16.60
N ILE A 83 -11.45 4.15 16.80
CA ILE A 83 -10.38 4.49 15.88
C ILE A 83 -9.89 3.22 15.19
N PHE A 84 -9.97 3.18 13.87
CA PHE A 84 -9.45 2.09 13.07
C PHE A 84 -8.15 2.49 12.38
N PHE A 85 -7.09 1.72 12.64
CA PHE A 85 -5.86 1.76 11.85
C PHE A 85 -5.92 0.65 10.81
N VAL A 86 -6.00 1.02 9.54
CA VAL A 86 -6.11 0.07 8.43
C VAL A 86 -4.78 0.02 7.69
N GLU A 87 -4.06 -1.11 7.82
CA GLU A 87 -2.81 -1.30 7.09
C GLU A 87 -3.08 -1.62 5.63
N VAL A 88 -2.31 -0.98 4.76
CA VAL A 88 -2.36 -1.22 3.33
C VAL A 88 -0.96 -1.50 2.78
N MET A 89 -0.88 -2.35 1.79
CA MET A 89 0.34 -2.64 1.06
C MET A 89 0.88 -1.39 0.35
N GLY A 90 2.04 -1.49 -0.27
CA GLY A 90 2.71 -0.40 -1.00
C GLY A 90 4.22 -0.45 -0.87
N ARG A 91 4.77 -1.42 -0.12
CA ARG A 91 6.21 -1.58 0.15
C ARG A 91 6.82 -0.31 0.71
N ASP A 92 7.72 0.30 -0.08
CA ASP A 92 8.47 1.50 0.32
C ASP A 92 7.77 2.81 -0.08
N ALA A 93 6.58 2.74 -0.71
CA ALA A 93 5.83 3.87 -1.22
C ALA A 93 4.45 4.00 -0.56
N GLY A 94 4.05 5.23 -0.29
CA GLY A 94 2.76 5.56 0.34
C GLY A 94 1.61 5.80 -0.63
N PHE A 95 1.76 5.54 -1.93
CA PHE A 95 0.73 5.86 -2.95
C PHE A 95 -0.63 5.23 -2.66
N LEU A 96 -0.66 3.95 -2.29
CA LEU A 96 -1.91 3.26 -1.96
C LEU A 96 -2.55 3.85 -0.70
N ALA A 97 -1.77 4.05 0.38
CA ALA A 97 -2.28 4.60 1.63
C ALA A 97 -2.83 6.03 1.43
N GLN A 98 -2.07 6.89 0.76
CA GLN A 98 -2.45 8.28 0.54
C GLN A 98 -3.71 8.42 -0.33
N ASN A 99 -3.70 7.79 -1.53
CA ASN A 99 -4.79 7.98 -2.48
C ASN A 99 -6.07 7.28 -2.04
N SER A 100 -5.97 6.12 -1.37
CA SER A 100 -7.15 5.47 -0.79
C SER A 100 -7.71 6.25 0.40
N ALA A 101 -6.87 6.89 1.23
CA ALA A 101 -7.34 7.76 2.30
C ALA A 101 -8.14 8.95 1.77
N ILE A 102 -7.65 9.59 0.72
CA ILE A 102 -8.36 10.70 0.05
C ILE A 102 -9.69 10.19 -0.55
N ALA A 103 -9.66 9.10 -1.29
CA ALA A 103 -10.83 8.56 -1.98
C ALA A 103 -11.91 8.08 -1.01
N ALA A 104 -11.51 7.41 0.08
CA ALA A 104 -12.43 6.92 1.11
C ALA A 104 -12.79 7.99 2.16
N GLY A 105 -12.20 9.19 2.12
CA GLY A 105 -12.43 10.24 3.13
C GLY A 105 -12.00 9.84 4.53
N ALA A 106 -10.85 9.16 4.65
CA ALA A 106 -10.23 8.84 5.93
C ALA A 106 -9.70 10.11 6.62
N GLU A 107 -9.53 10.04 7.92
CA GLU A 107 -9.07 11.19 8.72
C GLU A 107 -7.59 11.49 8.53
N ALA A 108 -6.79 10.45 8.27
CA ALA A 108 -5.35 10.60 8.01
C ALA A 108 -4.82 9.43 7.17
N ALA A 109 -3.68 9.67 6.53
CA ALA A 109 -2.82 8.64 5.95
C ALA A 109 -1.44 8.74 6.58
N ILE A 110 -0.87 7.61 6.98
CA ILE A 110 0.52 7.49 7.45
C ILE A 110 1.32 6.83 6.31
N ILE A 111 2.27 7.58 5.78
CA ILE A 111 3.05 7.19 4.60
C ILE A 111 4.55 7.30 4.89
N PRO A 112 5.40 6.49 4.24
CA PRO A 112 6.84 6.50 4.48
C PRO A 112 7.54 7.78 4.02
N GLU A 113 6.92 8.54 3.12
CA GLU A 113 7.48 9.80 2.61
C GLU A 113 7.34 10.96 3.59
N ASP A 114 6.52 10.82 4.64
CA ASP A 114 6.28 11.86 5.64
C ASP A 114 6.53 11.32 7.05
N ASN A 115 7.20 12.13 7.88
CA ASN A 115 7.40 11.82 9.29
C ASN A 115 6.12 12.17 10.07
N THR A 116 5.25 11.18 10.25
CA THR A 116 4.02 11.37 11.03
C THR A 116 4.33 11.51 12.52
N ASP A 117 4.08 12.70 13.05
CA ASP A 117 4.08 12.95 14.48
C ASP A 117 2.78 12.41 15.11
N ILE A 118 2.91 11.54 16.11
CA ILE A 118 1.76 10.94 16.79
C ILE A 118 0.92 11.98 17.53
N ASP A 119 1.53 13.02 18.08
CA ASP A 119 0.78 14.08 18.74
C ASP A 119 -0.08 14.86 17.75
N GLN A 120 0.43 15.07 16.54
CA GLN A 120 -0.37 15.63 15.45
C GLN A 120 -1.50 14.69 15.04
N LEU A 121 -1.22 13.39 14.89
CA LEU A 121 -2.23 12.37 14.57
C LEU A 121 -3.33 12.34 15.63
N ALA A 122 -2.98 12.30 16.91
CA ALA A 122 -3.95 12.32 18.01
C ALA A 122 -4.77 13.61 18.03
N THR A 123 -4.14 14.74 17.68
CA THR A 123 -4.85 16.03 17.53
C THR A 123 -5.88 15.98 16.40
N PHE A 124 -5.54 15.41 15.26
CA PHE A 124 -6.48 15.22 14.12
C PHE A 124 -7.64 14.31 14.50
N ILE A 125 -7.36 13.17 15.12
CA ILE A 125 -8.37 12.22 15.59
C ILE A 125 -9.27 12.89 16.65
N GLY A 126 -8.70 13.57 17.63
CA GLY A 126 -9.46 14.27 18.66
C GLY A 126 -10.32 15.43 18.14
N ARG A 127 -9.94 16.07 17.02
CA ARG A 127 -10.79 17.05 16.32
C ARG A 127 -11.97 16.39 15.61
N GLY A 128 -11.76 15.20 15.04
CA GLY A 128 -12.82 14.40 14.40
C GLY A 128 -13.89 14.01 15.40
N ILE A 129 -13.49 13.45 16.55
CA ILE A 129 -14.37 13.03 17.63
C ILE A 129 -15.17 14.21 18.19
N ARG A 130 -14.54 15.36 18.44
CA ARG A 130 -15.22 16.57 18.92
C ARG A 130 -16.26 17.14 17.94
N LYS A 131 -16.17 16.79 16.65
CA LYS A 131 -17.16 17.19 15.61
C LYS A 131 -18.28 16.17 15.44
N SER A 132 -18.55 15.33 16.43
CA SER A 132 -19.59 14.29 16.42
C SER A 132 -19.40 13.22 15.33
N LYS A 133 -18.16 12.98 14.90
CA LYS A 133 -17.83 11.79 14.12
C LYS A 133 -17.67 10.61 15.08
N ASN A 134 -18.53 9.63 14.98
CA ASN A 134 -18.56 8.44 15.83
C ASN A 134 -17.45 7.43 15.51
N SER A 135 -16.60 7.69 14.53
CA SER A 135 -15.47 6.82 14.17
C SER A 135 -14.39 7.61 13.42
N SER A 136 -13.16 7.17 13.58
CA SER A 136 -12.02 7.69 12.83
C SER A 136 -11.29 6.55 12.14
N ILE A 137 -10.94 6.71 10.87
CA ILE A 137 -10.19 5.75 10.07
C ILE A 137 -8.88 6.38 9.66
N VAL A 138 -7.77 5.69 9.97
CA VAL A 138 -6.42 6.07 9.58
C VAL A 138 -5.85 4.97 8.69
N LEU A 139 -5.48 5.30 7.47
CA LEU A 139 -4.77 4.35 6.62
C LEU A 139 -3.27 4.43 6.86
N VAL A 140 -2.63 3.27 6.91
CA VAL A 140 -1.21 3.14 7.25
C VAL A 140 -0.51 2.29 6.21
N SER A 141 0.57 2.80 5.62
CA SER A 141 1.46 1.98 4.82
C SER A 141 2.11 0.88 5.66
N GLU A 142 2.32 -0.31 5.10
CA GLU A 142 2.98 -1.46 5.75
C GLU A 142 4.42 -1.20 6.19
N LYS A 143 5.05 -0.12 5.70
CA LYS A 143 6.41 0.26 6.07
C LYS A 143 6.46 0.82 7.49
N ASP A 144 7.66 0.77 8.12
CA ASP A 144 7.97 1.40 9.41
C ASP A 144 7.13 0.89 10.61
N GLY A 145 6.79 -0.39 10.58
CA GLY A 145 6.09 -1.08 11.67
C GLY A 145 4.59 -1.22 11.46
N GLY A 146 4.05 -0.65 10.40
CA GLY A 146 2.65 -0.83 10.00
C GLY A 146 1.63 -0.29 11.00
N ALA A 147 0.36 -0.63 10.80
CA ALA A 147 -0.75 -0.12 11.60
C ALA A 147 -0.67 -0.51 13.07
N MET A 148 -0.13 -1.69 13.38
CA MET A 148 0.00 -2.16 14.78
C MET A 148 0.90 -1.26 15.61
N HIS A 149 2.04 -0.82 15.04
CA HIS A 149 2.97 0.07 15.71
C HIS A 149 2.31 1.39 16.15
N TYR A 150 1.58 2.03 15.23
CA TYR A 150 0.88 3.28 15.53
C TYR A 150 -0.30 3.08 16.48
N ALA A 151 -1.05 2.00 16.32
CA ALA A 151 -2.17 1.67 17.19
C ALA A 151 -1.73 1.44 18.65
N GLU A 152 -0.62 0.72 18.87
CA GLU A 152 -0.08 0.48 20.21
C GLU A 152 0.38 1.80 20.88
N ARG A 153 1.03 2.67 20.12
CA ARG A 153 1.42 3.99 20.65
C ARG A 153 0.21 4.84 21.04
N VAL A 154 -0.81 4.90 20.17
CA VAL A 154 -2.05 5.65 20.48
C VAL A 154 -2.77 5.07 21.69
N ARG A 155 -2.88 3.75 21.82
CA ARG A 155 -3.46 3.10 23.01
C ARG A 155 -2.73 3.44 24.29
N LYS A 156 -1.40 3.55 24.24
CA LYS A 156 -0.57 3.86 25.40
C LYS A 156 -0.70 5.32 25.84
N GLU A 157 -0.70 6.23 24.88
CA GLU A 157 -0.70 7.68 25.14
C GLU A 157 -2.12 8.23 25.37
N TYR A 158 -3.12 7.59 24.77
CA TYR A 158 -4.54 8.00 24.82
C TYR A 158 -5.44 6.79 25.15
N PRO A 159 -5.42 6.31 26.39
CA PRO A 159 -6.12 5.09 26.79
C PRO A 159 -7.66 5.19 26.74
N GLU A 160 -8.18 6.41 26.61
CA GLU A 160 -9.62 6.67 26.45
C GLU A 160 -10.15 6.27 25.06
N PHE A 161 -9.30 6.03 24.09
CA PHE A 161 -9.73 5.65 22.74
C PHE A 161 -9.85 4.11 22.58
N ASP A 162 -10.96 3.64 21.99
CA ASP A 162 -11.10 2.25 21.56
C ASP A 162 -10.42 2.09 20.20
N VAL A 163 -9.15 1.67 20.20
CA VAL A 163 -8.31 1.54 18.99
C VAL A 163 -8.35 0.11 18.45
N ARG A 164 -8.62 -0.03 17.16
CA ARG A 164 -8.67 -1.29 16.40
C ARG A 164 -7.68 -1.28 15.24
N VAL A 165 -7.22 -2.48 14.84
CA VAL A 165 -6.36 -2.72 13.68
C VAL A 165 -6.99 -3.78 12.81
#